data_1bca4e49eaa168db276ffb00d57a85a4
#
_entry.id   1bca4e49eaa168db276ffb00d57a85a4
#
_cell.length_a   1.000
_cell.length_b   1.000
_cell.length_c   1.000
_cell.angle_alpha   90.00
_cell.angle_beta   90.00
_cell.angle_gamma   90.00
#
_symmetry.space_group_name_H-M   'P 1'
#
loop_
_entity.id
_entity.type
_entity.pdbx_description
1 polymer ?
#
loop_
_entity_poly.entity_id
_entity_poly.type
_entity_poly.pdbx_seq_one_letter_code
_entity_poly.pdbx_strand_id
1 'polypeptide(L)'
;MAYETERIIKNVVAAISSDNATMEAIHSYYGIEEECECDQVFPFSSQNKYSGARYGKDVYLLGAPEYLLLDSYPDYRNIIDKYSCNGERIVVFGLANEQITGEAVTKAITPMAFIILENEIRETAKETFEYFKKQGVAIKVISGDNPLTASKVAIRAGIDDAT
;
A
#
# COMPACT_ATOMS: atom_id res chain seq x y z
N MET A 1 6.46 -13.28 18.55
CA MET A 1 6.53 -11.97 17.82
C MET A 1 5.87 -12.03 16.45
N ALA A 2 6.37 -12.75 15.45
CA ALA A 2 5.75 -12.77 14.11
C ALA A 2 4.28 -13.23 14.09
N TYR A 3 3.93 -14.28 14.81
CA TYR A 3 2.57 -14.80 14.92
C TYR A 3 1.58 -13.79 15.56
N GLU A 4 2.05 -13.05 16.56
CA GLU A 4 1.25 -12.02 17.23
C GLU A 4 1.01 -10.82 16.32
N THR A 5 2.03 -10.38 15.58
CA THR A 5 1.90 -9.30 14.57
C THR A 5 0.92 -9.71 13.49
N GLU A 6 0.99 -10.94 12.96
CA GLU A 6 0.07 -11.43 11.94
C GLU A 6 -1.39 -11.44 12.43
N ARG A 7 -1.62 -11.86 13.68
CA ARG A 7 -2.97 -11.84 14.28
C ARG A 7 -3.51 -10.41 14.40
N ILE A 8 -2.66 -9.45 14.80
CA ILE A 8 -3.06 -8.04 14.88
C ILE A 8 -3.39 -7.50 13.48
N ILE A 9 -2.56 -7.81 12.47
CA ILE A 9 -2.83 -7.42 11.08
C ILE A 9 -4.20 -7.96 10.63
N LYS A 10 -4.48 -9.24 10.86
CA LYS A 10 -5.77 -9.85 10.48
C LYS A 10 -6.96 -9.11 11.06
N ASN A 11 -6.94 -8.81 12.37
CA ASN A 11 -8.01 -8.07 13.02
C ASN A 11 -8.18 -6.65 12.43
N VAL A 12 -7.08 -5.92 12.26
CA VAL A 12 -7.13 -4.56 11.70
C VAL A 12 -7.62 -4.57 10.25
N VAL A 13 -7.13 -5.50 9.45
CA VAL A 13 -7.55 -5.67 8.05
C VAL A 13 -9.03 -6.02 7.97
N ALA A 14 -9.54 -6.93 8.81
CA ALA A 14 -10.95 -7.31 8.85
C ALA A 14 -11.87 -6.13 9.22
N ALA A 15 -11.41 -5.23 10.10
CA ALA A 15 -12.17 -4.05 10.52
C ALA A 15 -12.22 -2.93 9.46
N ILE A 16 -11.27 -2.88 8.52
CA ILE A 16 -11.18 -1.84 7.49
C ILE A 16 -11.94 -2.25 6.24
N SER A 17 -12.71 -1.33 5.65
CA SER A 17 -13.42 -1.59 4.39
C SER A 17 -12.48 -1.77 3.19
N SER A 18 -12.94 -2.57 2.22
CA SER A 18 -12.22 -2.88 0.97
C SER A 18 -12.62 -1.90 -0.13
N ASP A 19 -12.22 -0.63 -0.01
CA ASP A 19 -12.65 0.43 -0.92
C ASP A 19 -11.71 0.62 -2.13
N ASN A 20 -10.65 -0.19 -2.24
CA ASN A 20 -9.67 -0.08 -3.32
C ASN A 20 -8.93 -1.41 -3.54
N ALA A 21 -8.32 -1.56 -4.74
CA ALA A 21 -7.64 -2.78 -5.15
C ALA A 21 -6.50 -3.22 -4.18
N THR A 22 -5.84 -2.27 -3.49
CA THR A 22 -4.82 -2.57 -2.48
C THR A 22 -5.44 -3.31 -1.29
N MET A 23 -6.56 -2.79 -0.75
CA MET A 23 -7.26 -3.43 0.36
C MET A 23 -7.93 -4.74 -0.06
N GLU A 24 -8.46 -4.83 -1.29
CA GLU A 24 -8.99 -6.10 -1.83
C GLU A 24 -7.93 -7.20 -1.83
N ALA A 25 -6.71 -6.90 -2.29
CA ALA A 25 -5.60 -7.85 -2.29
C ALA A 25 -5.18 -8.24 -0.85
N ILE A 26 -5.14 -7.29 0.07
CA ILE A 26 -4.80 -7.53 1.48
C ILE A 26 -5.88 -8.38 2.16
N HIS A 27 -7.16 -8.07 1.94
CA HIS A 27 -8.29 -8.88 2.43
C HIS A 27 -8.27 -10.31 1.88
N SER A 28 -7.95 -10.47 0.58
CA SER A 28 -7.82 -11.79 -0.04
C SER A 28 -6.74 -12.65 0.60
N TYR A 29 -5.66 -12.03 1.08
CA TYR A 29 -4.54 -12.74 1.72
C TYR A 29 -4.80 -13.04 3.20
N TYR A 30 -5.26 -12.06 3.98
CA TYR A 30 -5.42 -12.19 5.43
C TYR A 30 -6.78 -12.73 5.85
N GLY A 31 -7.80 -12.63 4.99
CA GLY A 31 -9.21 -12.91 5.32
C GLY A 31 -9.92 -11.70 5.90
N ILE A 32 -11.22 -11.87 6.17
CA ILE A 32 -12.13 -10.83 6.68
C ILE A 32 -12.79 -11.25 8.00
N GLU A 33 -12.32 -12.31 8.63
CA GLU A 33 -12.86 -12.79 9.91
C GLU A 33 -12.21 -12.00 11.05
N GLU A 34 -13.02 -11.23 11.75
CA GLU A 34 -12.62 -10.42 12.89
C GLU A 34 -12.67 -11.30 14.17
N GLU A 35 -11.52 -11.49 14.83
CA GLU A 35 -11.43 -12.22 16.10
C GLU A 35 -11.73 -11.31 17.30
N CYS A 36 -11.61 -9.99 17.12
CA CYS A 36 -11.78 -9.00 18.17
C CYS A 36 -12.42 -7.73 17.58
N GLU A 37 -13.52 -7.29 18.15
CA GLU A 37 -14.22 -6.07 17.76
C GLU A 37 -13.35 -4.84 18.05
N CYS A 38 -13.23 -3.93 17.08
CA CYS A 38 -12.48 -2.68 17.23
C CYS A 38 -13.38 -1.56 17.82
N ASP A 39 -12.77 -0.65 18.57
CA ASP A 39 -13.48 0.49 19.17
C ASP A 39 -13.79 1.58 18.13
N GLN A 40 -12.92 1.72 17.13
CA GLN A 40 -13.04 2.75 16.09
C GLN A 40 -12.27 2.35 14.84
N VAL A 41 -12.87 2.58 13.67
CA VAL A 41 -12.22 2.45 12.37
C VAL A 41 -11.86 3.82 11.83
N PHE A 42 -10.69 3.94 11.25
CA PHE A 42 -10.21 5.08 10.46
C PHE A 42 -10.24 4.67 8.99
N PRO A 43 -11.24 5.13 8.20
CA PRO A 43 -11.38 4.76 6.81
C PRO A 43 -10.23 5.33 5.98
N PHE A 44 -9.94 4.71 4.83
CA PHE A 44 -8.91 5.20 3.93
C PHE A 44 -9.23 6.60 3.43
N SER A 45 -8.22 7.47 3.47
CA SER A 45 -8.26 8.81 2.88
C SER A 45 -7.18 8.94 1.81
N SER A 46 -7.58 9.36 0.62
CA SER A 46 -6.62 9.64 -0.47
C SER A 46 -5.68 10.81 -0.16
N GLN A 47 -6.07 11.67 0.76
CA GLN A 47 -5.25 12.79 1.25
C GLN A 47 -4.19 12.30 2.24
N ASN A 48 -4.58 11.46 3.21
CA ASN A 48 -3.71 11.01 4.30
C ASN A 48 -2.99 9.70 3.99
N LYS A 49 -3.45 8.96 2.95
CA LYS A 49 -2.84 7.72 2.44
C LYS A 49 -2.71 6.60 3.47
N TYR A 50 -3.58 6.57 4.47
CA TYR A 50 -3.67 5.48 5.43
C TYR A 50 -5.12 5.14 5.78
N SER A 51 -5.29 3.96 6.35
CA SER A 51 -6.46 3.49 7.09
C SER A 51 -6.00 2.84 8.40
N GLY A 52 -6.91 2.53 9.31
CA GLY A 52 -6.52 1.90 10.57
C GLY A 52 -7.70 1.56 11.47
N ALA A 53 -7.37 0.97 12.61
CA ALA A 53 -8.36 0.64 13.64
C ALA A 53 -7.77 0.83 15.06
N ARG A 54 -8.65 1.17 16.00
CA ARG A 54 -8.35 1.34 17.41
C ARG A 54 -8.83 0.14 18.20
N TYR A 55 -7.97 -0.35 19.09
CA TYR A 55 -8.25 -1.38 20.06
C TYR A 55 -7.78 -0.90 21.44
N GLY A 56 -8.71 -0.44 22.27
CA GLY A 56 -8.39 0.18 23.55
C GLY A 56 -7.57 1.45 23.40
N LYS A 57 -6.36 1.44 23.93
CA LYS A 57 -5.40 2.57 23.83
C LYS A 57 -4.52 2.49 22.55
N ASP A 58 -4.47 1.35 21.91
CA ASP A 58 -3.58 1.10 20.79
C ASP A 58 -4.31 1.39 19.46
N VAL A 59 -3.65 2.13 18.58
CA VAL A 59 -4.15 2.45 17.24
C VAL A 59 -3.16 1.90 16.22
N TYR A 60 -3.65 1.02 15.37
CA TYR A 60 -2.84 0.44 14.31
C TYR A 60 -3.21 1.09 12.98
N LEU A 61 -2.18 1.47 12.22
CA LEU A 61 -2.31 2.13 10.93
C LEU A 61 -1.70 1.28 9.83
N LEU A 62 -2.33 1.33 8.67
CA LEU A 62 -1.92 0.68 7.44
C LEU A 62 -1.93 1.71 6.31
N GLY A 63 -0.81 1.94 5.64
CA GLY A 63 -0.76 2.99 4.63
C GLY A 63 0.57 3.13 3.91
N ALA A 64 0.68 4.19 3.12
CA ALA A 64 1.88 4.49 2.36
C ALA A 64 3.06 4.84 3.28
N PRO A 65 4.24 4.21 3.08
CA PRO A 65 5.41 4.43 3.94
C PRO A 65 5.81 5.90 4.08
N GLU A 66 5.71 6.68 3.01
CA GLU A 66 6.08 8.10 2.98
C GLU A 66 5.23 8.95 3.94
N TYR A 67 3.97 8.53 4.18
CA TYR A 67 3.02 9.25 5.01
C TYR A 67 3.03 8.80 6.47
N LEU A 68 3.46 7.57 6.74
CA LEU A 68 3.43 6.99 8.08
C LEU A 68 4.79 6.95 8.78
N LEU A 69 5.88 6.84 8.02
CA LEU A 69 7.24 6.77 8.58
C LEU A 69 7.87 8.14 8.80
N LEU A 70 7.42 9.18 8.07
CA LEU A 70 7.90 10.56 8.22
C LEU A 70 9.44 10.64 8.33
N ASP A 71 9.95 11.18 9.44
CA ASP A 71 11.40 11.32 9.70
C ASP A 71 12.14 9.98 9.82
N SER A 72 11.43 8.87 10.09
CA SER A 72 12.01 7.52 10.11
C SER A 72 12.09 6.87 8.74
N TYR A 73 11.50 7.46 7.69
CA TYR A 73 11.51 6.90 6.33
C TYR A 73 12.91 6.52 5.82
N PRO A 74 13.97 7.34 6.04
CA PRO A 74 15.33 7.01 5.61
C PRO A 74 15.86 5.68 6.15
N ASP A 75 15.45 5.29 7.37
CA ASP A 75 15.90 4.05 8.02
C ASP A 75 15.39 2.80 7.29
N TYR A 76 14.25 2.93 6.61
CA TYR A 76 13.58 1.85 5.87
C TYR A 76 13.72 1.96 4.36
N ARG A 77 14.39 3.01 3.86
CA ARG A 77 14.53 3.31 2.43
C ARG A 77 15.06 2.12 1.64
N ASN A 78 16.06 1.43 2.15
CA ASN A 78 16.68 0.30 1.45
C ASN A 78 15.67 -0.83 1.15
N ILE A 79 14.78 -1.14 2.10
CA ILE A 79 13.77 -2.17 1.89
C ILE A 79 12.67 -1.65 0.95
N ILE A 80 12.27 -0.40 1.10
CA ILE A 80 11.25 0.23 0.26
C ILE A 80 11.71 0.29 -1.19
N ASP A 81 12.91 0.83 -1.44
CA ASP A 81 13.48 0.95 -2.78
C ASP A 81 13.69 -0.42 -3.44
N LYS A 82 14.14 -1.43 -2.68
CA LYS A 82 14.34 -2.80 -3.18
C LYS A 82 13.09 -3.34 -3.88
N TYR A 83 11.94 -3.20 -3.25
CA TYR A 83 10.69 -3.73 -3.79
C TYR A 83 10.05 -2.78 -4.80
N SER A 84 10.08 -1.47 -4.55
CA SER A 84 9.59 -0.48 -5.51
C SER A 84 10.34 -0.52 -6.84
N CYS A 85 11.66 -0.79 -6.82
CA CYS A 85 12.45 -0.98 -8.04
C CYS A 85 12.00 -2.19 -8.88
N ASN A 86 11.29 -3.16 -8.29
CA ASN A 86 10.71 -4.29 -9.02
C ASN A 86 9.29 -4.00 -9.54
N GLY A 87 8.73 -2.85 -9.21
CA GLY A 87 7.35 -2.47 -9.56
C GLY A 87 6.31 -2.99 -8.57
N GLU A 88 6.75 -3.41 -7.39
CA GLU A 88 5.88 -3.83 -6.30
C GLU A 88 5.41 -2.62 -5.50
N ARG A 89 4.18 -2.68 -5.00
CA ARG A 89 3.64 -1.67 -4.07
C ARG A 89 3.93 -2.10 -2.65
N ILE A 90 4.40 -1.16 -1.83
CA ILE A 90 4.68 -1.40 -0.42
C ILE A 90 3.70 -0.62 0.43
N VAL A 91 3.16 -1.29 1.43
CA VAL A 91 2.32 -0.70 2.47
C VAL A 91 2.98 -1.02 3.82
N VAL A 92 3.09 -0.03 4.70
CA VAL A 92 3.59 -0.23 6.07
C VAL A 92 2.42 -0.39 7.03
N PHE A 93 2.55 -1.35 7.94
CA PHE A 93 1.66 -1.58 9.06
C PHE A 93 2.41 -1.31 10.35
N GLY A 94 1.78 -0.60 11.31
CA GLY A 94 2.42 -0.31 12.58
C GLY A 94 1.53 0.37 13.60
N LEU A 95 2.08 0.55 14.79
CA LEU A 95 1.45 1.20 15.94
C LEU A 95 1.64 2.71 15.88
N ALA A 96 0.57 3.47 16.01
CA ALA A 96 0.63 4.92 16.08
C ALA A 96 1.26 5.40 17.40
N ASN A 97 2.11 6.41 17.32
CA ASN A 97 2.80 7.00 18.47
C ASN A 97 2.13 8.31 18.94
N GLU A 98 0.91 8.57 18.48
CA GLU A 98 0.10 9.73 18.82
C GLU A 98 -1.39 9.40 18.78
N GLN A 99 -2.21 10.32 19.27
CA GLN A 99 -3.66 10.20 19.13
C GLN A 99 -4.06 10.46 17.67
N ILE A 100 -4.74 9.50 17.04
CA ILE A 100 -5.20 9.60 15.67
C ILE A 100 -6.61 10.19 15.63
N THR A 101 -6.78 11.24 14.83
CA THR A 101 -8.04 11.96 14.61
C THR A 101 -8.64 11.75 13.23
N GLY A 102 -7.94 11.04 12.34
CA GLY A 102 -8.29 10.88 10.93
C GLY A 102 -7.62 11.90 10.01
N GLU A 103 -6.80 12.79 10.56
CA GLU A 103 -5.96 13.73 9.82
C GLU A 103 -4.58 13.12 9.53
N ALA A 104 -3.70 13.88 8.87
CA ALA A 104 -2.33 13.46 8.63
C ALA A 104 -1.59 13.21 9.95
N VAL A 105 -0.83 12.12 10.01
CA VAL A 105 0.01 11.83 11.19
C VAL A 105 1.14 12.86 11.30
N THR A 106 1.48 13.23 12.50
CA THR A 106 2.56 14.20 12.81
C THR A 106 3.78 13.52 13.43
N LYS A 107 3.63 12.28 13.90
CA LYS A 107 4.71 11.44 14.42
C LYS A 107 4.79 10.14 13.68
N ALA A 108 6.01 9.73 13.34
CA ALA A 108 6.24 8.42 12.73
C ALA A 108 5.62 7.30 13.57
N ILE A 109 4.98 6.34 12.90
CA ILE A 109 4.50 5.12 13.56
C ILE A 109 5.68 4.24 13.99
N THR A 110 5.43 3.30 14.90
CA THR A 110 6.35 2.19 15.15
C THR A 110 6.02 1.06 14.14
N PRO A 111 6.81 0.86 13.09
CA PRO A 111 6.48 -0.13 12.06
C PRO A 111 6.61 -1.54 12.62
N MET A 112 5.64 -2.38 12.32
CA MET A 112 5.57 -3.78 12.74
C MET A 112 5.74 -4.74 11.55
N ALA A 113 5.26 -4.34 10.36
CA ALA A 113 5.38 -5.12 9.14
C ALA A 113 5.35 -4.23 7.88
N PHE A 114 5.97 -4.74 6.82
CA PHE A 114 5.82 -4.23 5.46
C PHE A 114 5.05 -5.27 4.64
N ILE A 115 3.94 -4.85 4.04
CA ILE A 115 3.13 -5.68 3.16
C ILE A 115 3.50 -5.31 1.74
N ILE A 116 3.92 -6.31 0.97
CA ILE A 116 4.39 -6.13 -0.39
C ILE A 116 3.33 -6.71 -1.33
N LEU A 117 2.84 -5.87 -2.24
CA LEU A 117 1.82 -6.25 -3.20
C LEU A 117 2.43 -6.23 -4.61
N GLU A 118 2.29 -7.32 -5.30
CA GLU A 118 2.67 -7.42 -6.69
C GLU A 118 1.54 -6.90 -7.59
N ASN A 119 1.88 -6.06 -8.56
CA ASN A 119 0.92 -5.61 -9.55
C ASN A 119 0.80 -6.67 -10.65
N GLU A 120 -0.35 -7.31 -10.73
CA GLU A 120 -0.68 -8.20 -11.82
C GLU A 120 -0.95 -7.40 -13.10
N ILE A 121 -0.20 -7.71 -14.15
CA ILE A 121 -0.37 -7.09 -15.45
C ILE A 121 -1.34 -7.96 -16.26
N ARG A 122 -2.39 -7.35 -16.82
CA ARG A 122 -3.34 -8.05 -17.67
C ARG A 122 -2.62 -8.74 -18.83
N GLU A 123 -2.95 -9.98 -19.13
CA GLU A 123 -2.34 -10.78 -20.20
C GLU A 123 -2.38 -10.06 -21.56
N THR A 124 -3.46 -9.34 -21.83
CA THR A 124 -3.66 -8.59 -23.07
C THR A 124 -2.93 -7.23 -23.14
N ALA A 125 -2.27 -6.80 -22.07
CA ALA A 125 -1.68 -5.45 -22.00
C ALA A 125 -0.62 -5.25 -23.08
N LYS A 126 0.31 -6.19 -23.25
CA LYS A 126 1.38 -6.10 -24.25
C LYS A 126 0.84 -5.99 -25.66
N GLU A 127 -0.10 -6.86 -26.04
CA GLU A 127 -0.71 -6.85 -27.38
C GLU A 127 -1.45 -5.54 -27.64
N THR A 128 -2.14 -5.02 -26.64
CA THR A 128 -2.87 -3.75 -26.72
C THR A 128 -1.92 -2.58 -26.96
N PHE A 129 -0.83 -2.51 -26.20
CA PHE A 129 0.16 -1.42 -26.35
C PHE A 129 0.95 -1.55 -27.65
N GLU A 130 1.29 -2.76 -28.10
CA GLU A 130 1.89 -2.98 -29.44
C GLU A 130 0.95 -2.54 -30.56
N TYR A 131 -0.34 -2.80 -30.44
CA TYR A 131 -1.32 -2.31 -31.41
C TYR A 131 -1.34 -0.80 -31.50
N PHE A 132 -1.39 -0.09 -30.37
CA PHE A 132 -1.35 1.38 -30.35
C PHE A 132 -0.04 1.92 -30.93
N LYS A 133 1.09 1.31 -30.60
CA LYS A 133 2.41 1.68 -31.17
C LYS A 133 2.44 1.55 -32.69
N LYS A 134 1.88 0.46 -33.25
CA LYS A 134 1.75 0.26 -34.69
C LYS A 134 0.85 1.30 -35.37
N GLN A 135 -0.12 1.84 -34.65
CA GLN A 135 -1.00 2.93 -35.12
C GLN A 135 -0.39 4.34 -34.95
N GLY A 136 0.85 4.45 -34.48
CA GLY A 136 1.52 5.74 -34.24
C GLY A 136 0.96 6.52 -33.05
N VAL A 137 0.24 5.86 -32.13
CA VAL A 137 -0.33 6.48 -30.92
C VAL A 137 0.76 6.55 -29.84
N ALA A 138 1.04 7.77 -29.35
CA ALA A 138 1.92 7.95 -28.20
C ALA A 138 1.19 7.59 -26.90
N ILE A 139 1.78 6.69 -26.11
CA ILE A 139 1.23 6.25 -24.83
C ILE A 139 1.90 7.07 -23.73
N LYS A 140 1.10 7.64 -22.82
CA LYS A 140 1.57 8.34 -21.63
C LYS A 140 0.99 7.69 -20.39
N VAL A 141 1.85 7.40 -19.40
CA VAL A 141 1.45 6.86 -18.10
C VAL A 141 1.30 8.01 -17.12
N ILE A 142 0.13 8.12 -16.50
CA ILE A 142 -0.14 9.08 -15.42
C ILE A 142 -0.56 8.25 -14.21
N SER A 143 0.20 8.35 -13.13
CA SER A 143 -0.03 7.57 -11.91
C SER A 143 0.18 8.44 -10.67
N GLY A 144 -0.63 8.18 -9.63
CA GLY A 144 -0.42 8.73 -8.29
C GLY A 144 0.50 7.87 -7.42
N ASP A 145 1.00 6.75 -7.94
CA ASP A 145 1.94 5.86 -7.25
C ASP A 145 3.38 6.40 -7.31
N ASN A 146 4.27 5.78 -6.53
CA ASN A 146 5.69 6.07 -6.59
C ASN A 146 6.21 5.96 -8.05
N PRO A 147 6.96 6.94 -8.57
CA PRO A 147 7.42 6.96 -9.96
C PRO A 147 8.19 5.72 -10.39
N LEU A 148 9.03 5.15 -9.50
CA LEU A 148 9.77 3.91 -9.78
C LEU A 148 8.83 2.72 -9.99
N THR A 149 7.80 2.60 -9.16
CA THR A 149 6.76 1.56 -9.28
C THR A 149 6.01 1.73 -10.60
N ALA A 150 5.53 2.93 -10.89
CA ALA A 150 4.78 3.24 -12.11
C ALA A 150 5.59 2.94 -13.38
N SER A 151 6.87 3.38 -13.43
CA SER A 151 7.77 3.12 -14.55
C SER A 151 8.00 1.62 -14.76
N LYS A 152 8.29 0.86 -13.71
CA LYS A 152 8.52 -0.60 -13.81
C LYS A 152 7.29 -1.37 -14.26
N VAL A 153 6.12 -1.02 -13.73
CA VAL A 153 4.84 -1.61 -14.18
C VAL A 153 4.60 -1.32 -15.65
N ALA A 154 4.84 -0.09 -16.10
CA ALA A 154 4.68 0.30 -17.49
C ALA A 154 5.62 -0.48 -18.43
N ILE A 155 6.90 -0.62 -18.07
CA ILE A 155 7.88 -1.41 -18.83
C ILE A 155 7.45 -2.88 -18.89
N ARG A 156 7.04 -3.48 -17.77
CA ARG A 156 6.53 -4.86 -17.74
C ARG A 156 5.27 -5.04 -18.60
N ALA A 157 4.44 -4.01 -18.70
CA ALA A 157 3.25 -3.99 -19.56
C ALA A 157 3.58 -3.82 -21.05
N GLY A 158 4.84 -3.52 -21.43
CA GLY A 158 5.28 -3.38 -22.82
C GLY A 158 5.39 -1.94 -23.31
N ILE A 159 5.49 -0.96 -22.42
CA ILE A 159 5.77 0.44 -22.75
C ILE A 159 7.27 0.69 -22.54
N ASP A 160 8.04 0.66 -23.63
CA ASP A 160 9.51 0.61 -23.60
C ASP A 160 10.18 1.89 -23.08
N ASP A 161 9.53 3.07 -23.20
CA ASP A 161 10.09 4.39 -22.89
C ASP A 161 9.44 5.03 -21.66
N ALA A 162 8.97 4.23 -20.69
CA ALA A 162 8.37 4.73 -19.46
C ALA A 162 9.46 5.25 -18.49
N THR A 163 9.68 6.56 -18.48
CA THR A 163 10.62 7.29 -17.61
C THR A 163 9.87 8.15 -16.60
#